data_5b1dcafa1d203cbbfa11c2f5f5796357
#
_entry.id   5b1dcafa1d203cbbfa11c2f5f5796357
#
_cell.length_a   1.000
_cell.length_b   1.000
_cell.length_c   1.000
_cell.angle_alpha   90.00
_cell.angle_beta   90.00
_cell.angle_gamma   90.00
#
_symmetry.space_group_name_H-M   'P 1'
#
loop_
_entity.id
_entity.type
_entity.pdbx_description
1 polymer ?
#
loop_
_entity_poly.entity_id
_entity_poly.type
_entity_poly.pdbx_seq_one_letter_code
_entity_poly.pdbx_strand_id
1 'polypeptide(L)'
;MTIKENGATYIKYNDKTYAIPRPFNECNFGSNPTKELTIMNRFNEPGFVQSAKLPAFAVAIYDTIIGAEATEDYKTMQHGLTWFQKNFTNAYYALLD
;
A
#
# COMPACT_ATOMS: atom_id res chain seq x y z
N MET A 1 16.11 1.44 4.84
CA MET A 1 16.88 0.37 4.19
C MET A 1 15.95 -0.72 3.67
N THR A 2 16.19 -1.20 2.47
CA THR A 2 15.38 -2.26 1.84
C THR A 2 16.20 -3.54 1.76
N ILE A 3 15.64 -4.64 2.25
CA ILE A 3 16.29 -5.95 2.27
C ILE A 3 15.38 -6.95 1.59
N LYS A 4 15.94 -7.75 0.66
CA LYS A 4 15.21 -8.84 0.01
C LYS A 4 15.66 -10.17 0.58
N GLU A 5 14.70 -10.98 1.03
CA GLU A 5 14.99 -12.27 1.64
C GLU A 5 13.80 -13.21 1.44
N ASN A 6 14.05 -14.46 1.05
CA ASN A 6 13.01 -15.51 0.91
C ASN A 6 11.81 -15.08 0.05
N GLY A 7 12.06 -14.31 -1.01
CA GLY A 7 11.00 -13.85 -1.91
C GLY A 7 10.16 -12.70 -1.37
N ALA A 8 10.52 -12.15 -0.22
CA ALA A 8 9.88 -10.96 0.32
C ALA A 8 10.88 -9.80 0.39
N THR A 9 10.38 -8.59 0.37
CA THR A 9 11.17 -7.37 0.57
C THR A 9 10.82 -6.80 1.94
N TYR A 10 11.83 -6.40 2.71
CA TYR A 10 11.65 -5.82 4.03
C TYR A 10 12.08 -4.36 3.99
N ILE A 11 11.20 -3.47 4.45
CA ILE A 11 11.47 -2.03 4.49
C ILE A 11 11.24 -1.52 5.90
N LYS A 12 12.24 -0.81 6.43
CA LYS A 12 12.12 -0.17 7.75
C LYS A 12 11.53 1.24 7.58
N TYR A 13 10.47 1.51 8.35
CA TYR A 13 9.78 2.79 8.32
C TYR A 13 9.18 3.06 9.71
N ASN A 14 9.49 4.24 10.30
CA ASN A 14 9.02 4.65 11.64
C ASN A 14 9.28 3.58 12.71
N ASP A 15 10.52 3.09 12.76
CA ASP A 15 10.99 2.09 13.74
C ASP A 15 10.29 0.74 13.66
N LYS A 16 9.57 0.48 12.57
CA LYS A 16 8.93 -0.79 12.31
C LYS A 16 9.40 -1.35 10.98
N THR A 17 9.58 -2.66 10.91
CA THR A 17 9.94 -3.34 9.67
C THR A 17 8.70 -3.95 9.05
N TYR A 18 8.47 -3.63 7.79
CA TYR A 18 7.34 -4.13 7.01
C TYR A 18 7.81 -5.18 6.04
N ALA A 19 7.18 -6.36 6.08
CA ALA A 19 7.43 -7.42 5.11
C ALA A 19 6.46 -7.25 3.94
N ILE A 20 7.01 -7.19 2.73
CA ILE A 20 6.20 -7.01 1.52
C ILE A 20 6.28 -8.31 0.72
N PRO A 21 5.19 -9.10 0.72
CA PRO A 21 5.18 -10.40 0.04
C PRO A 21 5.00 -10.25 -1.46
N ARG A 22 5.17 -11.36 -2.17
CA ARG A 22 4.83 -11.42 -3.59
C ARG A 22 3.31 -11.24 -3.77
N PRO A 23 2.85 -10.62 -4.84
CA PRO A 23 3.62 -10.02 -5.95
C PRO A 23 4.07 -8.58 -5.67
N PHE A 24 3.72 -8.01 -4.51
CA PHE A 24 3.94 -6.59 -4.23
C PHE A 24 5.42 -6.23 -4.07
N ASN A 25 6.26 -7.20 -3.72
CA ASN A 25 7.70 -6.99 -3.60
C ASN A 25 8.38 -6.66 -4.95
N GLU A 26 7.68 -6.89 -6.05
CA GLU A 26 8.18 -6.58 -7.40
C GLU A 26 7.72 -5.20 -7.89
N CYS A 27 6.91 -4.48 -7.10
CA CYS A 27 6.50 -3.13 -7.44
C CYS A 27 7.69 -2.18 -7.42
N ASN A 28 7.63 -1.15 -8.25
CA ASN A 28 8.62 -0.08 -8.22
C ASN A 28 8.27 0.90 -7.11
N PHE A 29 9.06 0.92 -6.04
CA PHE A 29 8.84 1.81 -4.90
C PHE A 29 9.49 3.19 -5.08
N GLY A 30 10.16 3.44 -6.22
CA GLY A 30 10.86 4.68 -6.47
C GLY A 30 12.22 4.74 -5.77
N SER A 31 12.88 5.89 -5.85
CA SER A 31 14.20 6.11 -5.27
C SER A 31 14.16 6.32 -3.75
N ASN A 32 13.00 6.68 -3.19
CA ASN A 32 12.83 6.89 -1.75
C ASN A 32 11.54 6.19 -1.28
N PRO A 33 11.62 4.88 -0.96
CA PRO A 33 10.45 4.10 -0.59
C PRO A 33 9.74 4.56 0.68
N THR A 34 10.43 5.29 1.55
CA THR A 34 9.86 5.74 2.83
C THR A 34 9.38 7.19 2.80
N LYS A 35 9.42 7.85 1.64
CA LYS A 35 8.90 9.20 1.50
C LYS A 35 7.40 9.20 1.77
N GLU A 36 6.93 10.06 2.69
CA GLU A 36 5.50 10.18 2.97
C GLU A 36 4.77 10.94 1.88
N LEU A 37 3.65 10.37 1.46
CA LEU A 37 2.75 10.96 0.47
C LEU A 37 1.34 11.00 1.05
N THR A 38 0.57 12.03 0.68
CA THR A 38 -0.82 12.12 1.08
C THR A 38 -1.69 11.61 -0.06
N ILE A 39 -2.51 10.59 0.22
CA ILE A 39 -3.39 9.97 -0.76
C ILE A 39 -4.83 10.28 -0.40
N MET A 40 -5.59 10.74 -1.37
CA MET A 40 -7.01 11.04 -1.20
C MET A 40 -7.85 9.81 -1.54
N ASN A 41 -8.94 9.63 -0.81
CA ASN A 41 -9.92 8.61 -1.17
C ASN A 41 -10.48 8.93 -2.56
N ARG A 42 -10.49 7.96 -3.46
CA ARG A 42 -10.96 8.14 -4.84
C ARG A 42 -12.46 8.41 -4.97
N PHE A 43 -13.21 8.15 -3.91
CA PHE A 43 -14.66 8.37 -3.85
C PHE A 43 -15.05 9.56 -2.98
N ASN A 44 -14.11 10.51 -2.76
CA ASN A 44 -14.42 11.70 -1.97
C ASN A 44 -15.58 12.48 -2.58
N GLU A 45 -16.45 12.99 -1.69
CA GLU A 45 -17.56 13.82 -2.07
C GLU A 45 -17.36 15.24 -1.52
N PRO A 46 -18.00 16.28 -2.12
CA PRO A 46 -17.93 17.63 -1.59
C PRO A 46 -18.36 17.68 -0.13
N GLY A 47 -17.54 18.27 0.73
CA GLY A 47 -17.81 18.38 2.15
C GLY A 47 -17.46 17.17 2.99
N PHE A 48 -17.03 16.06 2.36
CA PHE A 48 -16.58 14.87 3.06
C PHE A 48 -15.36 14.30 2.38
N VAL A 49 -14.19 14.65 2.90
CA VAL A 49 -12.92 14.27 2.30
C VAL A 49 -12.15 13.35 3.25
N GLN A 50 -11.78 12.18 2.75
CA GLN A 50 -10.91 11.24 3.46
C GLN A 50 -9.56 11.16 2.77
N SER A 51 -8.52 11.12 3.57
CA SER A 51 -7.15 10.98 3.07
C SER A 51 -6.30 10.24 4.10
N ALA A 52 -5.13 9.79 3.67
CA ALA A 52 -4.17 9.15 4.56
C ALA A 52 -2.76 9.49 4.10
N LYS A 53 -1.84 9.56 5.06
CA LYS A 53 -0.40 9.68 4.76
C LYS A 53 0.19 8.29 4.74
N LEU A 54 0.89 7.96 3.66
CA LEU A 54 1.50 6.66 3.46
C LEU A 54 2.92 6.81 2.95
N PRO A 55 3.83 5.90 3.34
CA PRO A 55 5.14 5.87 2.70
C PRO A 55 5.00 5.41 1.24
N ALA A 56 5.95 5.78 0.41
CA ALA A 56 5.88 5.50 -1.03
C ALA A 56 5.73 4.02 -1.34
N PHE A 57 6.33 3.12 -0.55
CA PHE A 57 6.18 1.68 -0.79
C PHE A 57 4.73 1.22 -0.57
N ALA A 58 4.02 1.80 0.40
CA ALA A 58 2.62 1.47 0.62
C ALA A 58 1.73 2.05 -0.48
N VAL A 59 2.07 3.22 -1.00
CA VAL A 59 1.34 3.81 -2.14
C VAL A 59 1.44 2.91 -3.37
N ALA A 60 2.61 2.33 -3.64
CA ALA A 60 2.79 1.40 -4.74
C ALA A 60 1.89 0.17 -4.60
N ILE A 61 1.75 -0.35 -3.39
CA ILE A 61 0.84 -1.48 -3.12
C ILE A 61 -0.62 -1.04 -3.29
N TYR A 62 -0.97 0.15 -2.80
CA TYR A 62 -2.30 0.72 -2.99
C TYR A 62 -2.66 0.81 -4.48
N ASP A 63 -1.75 1.33 -5.30
CA ASP A 63 -1.96 1.44 -6.75
C ASP A 63 -2.14 0.06 -7.38
N THR A 64 -1.41 -0.95 -6.91
CA THR A 64 -1.54 -2.32 -7.40
C THR A 64 -2.91 -2.90 -7.04
N ILE A 65 -3.43 -2.62 -5.86
CA ILE A 65 -4.78 -3.04 -5.46
C ILE A 65 -5.83 -2.44 -6.39
N ILE A 66 -5.73 -1.14 -6.66
CA ILE A 66 -6.67 -0.45 -7.54
C ILE A 66 -6.59 -1.01 -8.97
N GLY A 67 -5.38 -1.26 -9.47
CA GLY A 67 -5.20 -1.87 -10.79
C GLY A 67 -5.75 -3.29 -10.86
N ALA A 68 -5.58 -4.07 -9.79
CA ALA A 68 -6.11 -5.43 -9.74
C ALA A 68 -7.65 -5.43 -9.74
N GLU A 69 -8.27 -4.50 -9.04
CA GLU A 69 -9.73 -4.33 -9.07
C GLU A 69 -10.21 -4.02 -10.50
N ALA A 70 -9.53 -3.10 -11.19
CA ALA A 70 -9.90 -2.68 -12.54
C ALA A 70 -9.75 -3.81 -13.56
N THR A 71 -8.82 -4.73 -13.36
CA THR A 71 -8.60 -5.89 -14.25
C THR A 71 -9.28 -7.16 -13.75
N GLU A 72 -10.08 -7.06 -12.69
CA GLU A 72 -10.80 -8.20 -12.10
C GLU A 72 -9.87 -9.29 -11.55
N ASP A 73 -8.64 -8.94 -11.19
CA ASP A 73 -7.72 -9.85 -10.52
C ASP A 73 -8.00 -9.83 -9.01
N TYR A 74 -9.09 -10.48 -8.62
CA TYR A 74 -9.58 -10.43 -7.24
C TYR A 74 -8.65 -11.13 -6.25
N LYS A 75 -7.86 -12.08 -6.70
CA LYS A 75 -6.89 -12.77 -5.83
C LYS A 75 -5.80 -11.80 -5.38
N THR A 76 -5.22 -11.07 -6.31
CA THR A 76 -4.21 -10.04 -6.00
C THR A 76 -4.81 -8.91 -5.17
N MET A 77 -6.03 -8.49 -5.53
CA MET A 77 -6.75 -7.46 -4.78
C MET A 77 -6.94 -7.86 -3.32
N GLN A 78 -7.45 -9.06 -3.06
CA GLN A 78 -7.67 -9.55 -1.71
C GLN A 78 -6.38 -9.68 -0.91
N HIS A 79 -5.31 -10.13 -1.56
CA HIS A 79 -4.00 -10.22 -0.91
C HIS A 79 -3.50 -8.84 -0.46
N GLY A 80 -3.66 -7.84 -1.33
CA GLY A 80 -3.28 -6.47 -1.02
C GLY A 80 -4.12 -5.85 0.08
N LEU A 81 -5.44 -6.06 0.04
CA LEU A 81 -6.35 -5.57 1.06
C LEU A 81 -6.00 -6.15 2.44
N THR A 82 -5.73 -7.44 2.51
CA THR A 82 -5.34 -8.11 3.75
C THR A 82 -4.04 -7.52 4.30
N TRP A 83 -3.04 -7.34 3.44
CA TRP A 83 -1.77 -6.74 3.84
C TRP A 83 -1.97 -5.31 4.36
N PHE A 84 -2.76 -4.52 3.64
CA PHE A 84 -3.03 -3.13 4.01
C PHE A 84 -3.76 -3.03 5.34
N GLN A 85 -4.79 -3.83 5.53
CA GLN A 85 -5.56 -3.85 6.77
C GLN A 85 -4.69 -4.19 7.97
N LYS A 86 -3.75 -5.11 7.80
CA LYS A 86 -2.84 -5.54 8.86
C LYS A 86 -1.79 -4.48 9.19
N ASN A 87 -1.24 -3.82 8.18
CA ASN A 87 -0.06 -2.96 8.35
C ASN A 87 -0.38 -1.47 8.40
N PHE A 88 -1.45 -1.03 7.76
CA PHE A 88 -1.88 0.36 7.71
C PHE A 88 -3.39 0.43 7.93
N THR A 89 -3.84 0.00 9.09
CA THR A 89 -5.26 -0.17 9.41
C THR A 89 -6.07 1.10 9.20
N ASN A 90 -5.58 2.24 9.69
CA ASN A 90 -6.31 3.51 9.54
C ASN A 90 -6.39 3.96 8.09
N ALA A 91 -5.31 3.78 7.33
CA ALA A 91 -5.31 4.10 5.91
C ALA A 91 -6.24 3.17 5.14
N TYR A 92 -6.31 1.90 5.51
CA TYR A 92 -7.26 0.96 4.92
C TYR A 92 -8.69 1.48 5.06
N TYR A 93 -9.09 1.90 6.26
CA TYR A 93 -10.44 2.44 6.49
C TYR A 93 -10.68 3.75 5.74
N ALA A 94 -9.68 4.61 5.63
CA ALA A 94 -9.83 5.88 4.95
C ALA A 94 -9.89 5.76 3.43
N LEU A 95 -9.21 4.78 2.84
CA LEU A 95 -8.99 4.70 1.40
C LEU A 95 -9.66 3.51 0.72
N LEU A 96 -9.80 2.39 1.40
CA LEU A 96 -10.14 1.10 0.77
C LEU A 96 -11.40 0.45 1.36
N ASP A 97 -11.87 0.92 2.47
CA ASP A 97 -13.06 0.35 3.11
C ASP A 97 -14.35 0.91 2.49
#